data_060501dd98dcdd4a1408f0c8479e1056
#
_entry.id   060501dd98dcdd4a1408f0c8479e1056
#
_cell.length_a   1.000
_cell.length_b   1.000
_cell.length_c   1.000
_cell.angle_alpha   90.00
_cell.angle_beta   90.00
_cell.angle_gamma   90.00
#
_symmetry.space_group_name_H-M   'P 1'
#
loop_
_entity.id
_entity.type
_entity.pdbx_description
1 polymer ?
#
loop_
_entity_poly.entity_id
_entity_poly.type
_entity_poly.pdbx_seq_one_letter_code
_entity_poly.pdbx_strand_id
1 'polypeptide(L)'
;MQWLQLILALSILVVIHELGHFCFARIFKVRVEKFYMFFNPKFSIVRAKKINGKWQVKFFAPNVEPAVVPMQDAMGNEKKDEKGQTLYRPMTEEEMQALPEDDWRHYPDSTEWGIGWVPFGGYCAIAGMVDETKSATDLPSEPQPWEFRAKPAWQRLLIMVGGVMVNFIAAL
;
A
#
# COMPACT_ATOMS: atom_id res chain seq x y z
N MET A 1 22.22 -20.89 -13.13
CA MET A 1 22.40 -20.82 -11.67
C MET A 1 22.67 -19.37 -11.21
N GLN A 2 23.61 -18.64 -11.80
CA GLN A 2 24.01 -17.29 -11.38
C GLN A 2 22.84 -16.26 -11.41
N TRP A 3 22.01 -16.28 -12.43
CA TRP A 3 20.84 -15.38 -12.54
C TRP A 3 19.82 -15.59 -11.43
N LEU A 4 19.58 -16.85 -11.05
CA LEU A 4 18.67 -17.16 -9.94
C LEU A 4 19.21 -16.65 -8.60
N GLN A 5 20.50 -16.81 -8.37
CA GLN A 5 21.18 -16.28 -7.18
C GLN A 5 21.13 -14.76 -7.13
N LEU A 6 21.34 -14.08 -8.27
CA LEU A 6 21.25 -12.63 -8.37
C LEU A 6 19.84 -12.14 -8.04
N ILE A 7 18.81 -12.76 -8.64
CA ILE A 7 17.40 -12.39 -8.38
C ILE A 7 17.07 -12.61 -6.89
N LEU A 8 17.50 -13.73 -6.32
CA LEU A 8 17.27 -14.02 -4.90
C LEU A 8 17.95 -13.01 -3.98
N ALA A 9 19.22 -12.70 -4.24
CA ALA A 9 19.98 -11.74 -3.45
C ALA A 9 19.35 -10.33 -3.53
N LEU A 10 18.98 -9.90 -4.73
CA LEU A 10 18.30 -8.63 -4.94
C LEU A 10 16.94 -8.58 -4.21
N SER A 11 16.18 -9.68 -4.29
CA SER A 11 14.89 -9.79 -3.61
C SER A 11 15.01 -9.66 -2.10
N ILE A 12 15.99 -10.31 -1.50
CA ILE A 12 16.27 -10.21 -0.06
C ILE A 12 16.64 -8.77 0.31
N LEU A 13 17.52 -8.15 -0.47
CA LEU A 13 17.95 -6.77 -0.23
C LEU A 13 16.78 -5.79 -0.30
N VAL A 14 15.90 -5.95 -1.28
CA VAL A 14 14.69 -5.12 -1.42
C VAL A 14 13.73 -5.33 -0.25
N VAL A 15 13.46 -6.56 0.16
CA VAL A 15 12.58 -6.83 1.31
C VAL A 15 13.14 -6.21 2.60
N ILE A 16 14.45 -6.30 2.82
CA ILE A 16 15.11 -5.67 3.97
C ILE A 16 14.99 -4.15 3.89
N HIS A 17 15.14 -3.57 2.70
CA HIS A 17 14.94 -2.15 2.44
C HIS A 17 13.53 -1.68 2.80
N GLU A 18 12.52 -2.35 2.24
CA GLU A 18 11.11 -2.04 2.51
C GLU A 18 10.75 -2.22 3.99
N LEU A 19 11.35 -3.24 4.64
CA LEU A 19 11.17 -3.45 6.08
C LEU A 19 11.71 -2.27 6.90
N GLY A 20 12.76 -1.59 6.45
CA GLY A 20 13.26 -0.37 7.06
C GLY A 20 12.20 0.74 7.07
N HIS A 21 11.60 1.03 5.93
CA HIS A 21 10.51 2.00 5.81
C HIS A 21 9.32 1.62 6.70
N PHE A 22 8.93 0.35 6.65
CA PHE A 22 7.86 -0.20 7.49
C PHE A 22 8.11 0.01 8.98
N CYS A 23 9.29 -0.34 9.47
CA CYS A 23 9.64 -0.23 10.89
C CYS A 23 9.56 1.21 11.39
N PHE A 24 10.18 2.16 10.69
CA PHE A 24 10.11 3.56 11.07
C PHE A 24 8.70 4.14 10.97
N ALA A 25 7.94 3.79 9.94
CA ALA A 25 6.53 4.19 9.84
C ALA A 25 5.73 3.71 11.06
N ARG A 26 5.90 2.47 11.47
CA ARG A 26 5.22 1.89 12.65
C ARG A 26 5.67 2.53 13.97
N ILE A 27 6.96 2.80 14.13
CA ILE A 27 7.51 3.50 15.32
C ILE A 27 6.87 4.88 15.47
N PHE A 28 6.70 5.63 14.38
CA PHE A 28 6.11 6.96 14.39
C PHE A 28 4.58 6.96 14.26
N LYS A 29 3.94 5.79 14.41
CA LYS A 29 2.48 5.63 14.32
C LYS A 29 1.91 6.16 13.00
N VAL A 30 2.65 5.96 11.92
CA VAL A 30 2.15 6.13 10.56
C VAL A 30 1.53 4.81 10.11
N ARG A 31 0.36 4.90 9.49
CA ARG A 31 -0.32 3.72 8.94
C ARG A 31 0.43 3.19 7.73
N VAL A 32 0.63 1.88 7.71
CA VAL A 32 1.13 1.17 6.53
C VAL A 32 -0.02 0.34 5.96
N GLU A 33 -0.41 0.66 4.77
CA GLU A 33 -1.57 0.04 4.11
C GLU A 33 -1.22 -1.32 3.52
N LYS A 34 -0.09 -1.38 2.79
CA LYS A 34 0.37 -2.59 2.11
C LYS A 34 1.87 -2.79 2.27
N PHE A 35 2.27 -4.04 2.38
CA PHE A 35 3.67 -4.47 2.35
C PHE A 35 3.80 -5.66 1.41
N TYR A 36 4.46 -5.47 0.30
CA TYR A 36 4.58 -6.48 -0.74
C TYR A 36 6.03 -6.78 -1.07
N MET A 37 6.37 -8.06 -1.01
CA MET A 37 7.52 -8.59 -1.71
C MET A 37 7.10 -8.84 -3.16
N PHE A 38 7.80 -8.26 -4.10
CA PHE A 38 7.49 -8.23 -5.53
C PHE A 38 6.26 -7.39 -5.89
N PHE A 39 6.30 -6.82 -7.10
CA PHE A 39 5.15 -6.11 -7.64
C PHE A 39 4.03 -7.09 -8.02
N ASN A 40 2.80 -6.64 -7.85
CA ASN A 40 1.60 -7.45 -8.03
C ASN A 40 0.57 -6.80 -8.99
N PRO A 41 0.95 -6.42 -10.22
CA PRO A 41 -0.01 -5.85 -11.15
C PRO A 41 -1.17 -6.83 -11.40
N LYS A 42 -2.41 -6.35 -11.23
CA LYS A 42 -3.69 -7.06 -11.35
C LYS A 42 -4.00 -8.08 -10.25
N PHE A 43 -3.05 -8.94 -9.85
CA PHE A 43 -3.29 -9.96 -8.82
C PHE A 43 -2.03 -10.24 -8.00
N SER A 44 -2.21 -10.90 -6.86
CA SER A 44 -1.13 -11.35 -5.97
C SER A 44 -1.06 -12.87 -5.93
N ILE A 45 0.13 -13.44 -5.88
CA ILE A 45 0.29 -14.90 -5.67
C ILE A 45 -0.26 -15.28 -4.32
N VAL A 46 0.13 -14.53 -3.28
CA VAL A 46 -0.39 -14.68 -1.91
C VAL A 46 -0.62 -13.30 -1.35
N ARG A 47 -1.70 -13.14 -0.62
CA ARG A 47 -1.91 -11.97 0.22
C ARG A 47 -2.63 -12.35 1.51
N ALA A 48 -2.30 -11.66 2.57
CA ALA A 48 -2.79 -11.91 3.91
C ALA A 48 -3.10 -10.59 4.62
N LYS A 49 -4.21 -10.55 5.32
CA LYS A 49 -4.61 -9.43 6.16
C LYS A 49 -5.22 -9.93 7.46
N LYS A 50 -4.92 -9.26 8.56
CA LYS A 50 -5.48 -9.60 9.85
C LYS A 50 -6.82 -8.90 10.04
N ILE A 51 -7.90 -9.65 10.17
CA ILE A 51 -9.27 -9.17 10.31
C ILE A 51 -9.86 -9.78 11.59
N ASN A 52 -10.38 -8.95 12.48
CA ASN A 52 -10.97 -9.39 13.75
C ASN A 52 -10.07 -10.38 14.54
N GLY A 53 -8.75 -10.11 14.52
CA GLY A 53 -7.77 -10.94 15.23
C GLY A 53 -7.35 -12.23 14.49
N LYS A 54 -8.01 -12.58 13.39
CA LYS A 54 -7.71 -13.77 12.56
C LYS A 54 -7.01 -13.38 11.27
N TRP A 55 -6.07 -14.20 10.81
CA TRP A 55 -5.45 -14.03 9.52
C TRP A 55 -6.35 -14.60 8.42
N GLN A 56 -6.69 -13.75 7.46
CA GLN A 56 -7.28 -14.17 6.19
C GLN A 56 -6.18 -14.21 5.12
N VAL A 57 -6.02 -15.35 4.47
CA VAL A 57 -5.05 -15.56 3.40
C VAL A 57 -5.81 -15.86 2.11
N LYS A 58 -5.45 -15.18 1.04
CA LYS A 58 -6.03 -15.39 -0.30
C LYS A 58 -4.90 -15.70 -1.28
N PHE A 59 -5.10 -16.71 -2.12
CA PHE A 59 -4.13 -17.13 -3.13
C PHE A 59 -4.65 -16.74 -4.52
N PHE A 60 -3.76 -16.30 -5.38
CA PHE A 60 -4.05 -15.91 -6.77
C PHE A 60 -5.26 -14.96 -6.90
N ALA A 61 -5.45 -14.14 -5.89
CA ALA A 61 -6.59 -13.26 -5.82
C ALA A 61 -6.32 -11.91 -6.50
N PRO A 62 -7.31 -11.31 -7.18
CA PRO A 62 -7.19 -9.98 -7.74
C PRO A 62 -6.92 -8.95 -6.64
N ASN A 63 -6.26 -7.86 -6.98
CA ASN A 63 -5.99 -6.80 -6.02
C ASN A 63 -7.29 -6.25 -5.44
N VAL A 64 -7.26 -5.89 -4.14
CA VAL A 64 -8.39 -5.18 -3.54
C VAL A 64 -8.40 -3.76 -4.09
N GLU A 65 -9.52 -3.39 -4.66
CA GLU A 65 -9.74 -2.02 -5.07
C GLU A 65 -9.67 -1.09 -3.86
N PRO A 66 -9.14 0.12 -4.00
CA PRO A 66 -9.20 1.10 -2.94
C PRO A 66 -10.67 1.40 -2.58
N ALA A 67 -10.90 1.99 -1.41
CA ALA A 67 -12.24 2.38 -0.95
C ALA A 67 -12.73 3.64 -1.72
N VAL A 68 -12.81 3.52 -3.03
CA VAL A 68 -13.24 4.56 -3.95
C VAL A 68 -14.32 4.01 -4.89
N VAL A 69 -15.21 4.88 -5.31
CA VAL A 69 -16.25 4.59 -6.31
C VAL A 69 -16.17 5.59 -7.45
N PRO A 70 -16.55 5.19 -8.69
CA PRO A 70 -16.61 6.12 -9.80
C PRO A 70 -17.56 7.29 -9.48
N MET A 71 -17.14 8.51 -9.80
CA MET A 71 -18.03 9.64 -9.80
C MET A 71 -19.05 9.48 -10.92
N GLN A 72 -20.33 9.73 -10.64
CA GLN A 72 -21.39 9.71 -11.63
C GLN A 72 -21.85 11.15 -11.96
N ASP A 73 -22.24 11.36 -13.21
CA ASP A 73 -22.91 12.58 -13.64
C ASP A 73 -24.41 12.54 -13.24
N ALA A 74 -25.13 13.61 -13.53
CA ALA A 74 -26.58 13.71 -13.26
C ALA A 74 -27.43 12.67 -14.02
N MET A 75 -26.87 11.99 -15.00
CA MET A 75 -27.51 10.94 -15.81
C MET A 75 -27.09 9.53 -15.39
N GLY A 76 -26.22 9.39 -14.37
CA GLY A 76 -25.74 8.10 -13.87
C GLY A 76 -24.56 7.51 -14.65
N ASN A 77 -23.97 8.26 -15.59
CA ASN A 77 -22.79 7.82 -16.32
C ASN A 77 -21.51 8.15 -15.56
N GLU A 78 -20.45 7.35 -15.73
CA GLU A 78 -19.14 7.62 -15.14
C GLU A 78 -18.56 8.94 -15.66
N LYS A 79 -18.25 9.84 -14.73
CA LYS A 79 -17.61 11.11 -15.03
C LYS A 79 -16.15 10.88 -15.38
N LYS A 80 -15.72 11.41 -16.53
CA LYS A 80 -14.34 11.30 -17.02
C LYS A 80 -13.65 12.66 -17.03
N ASP A 81 -12.34 12.64 -16.86
CA ASP A 81 -11.50 13.83 -17.02
C ASP A 81 -11.29 14.20 -18.49
N GLU A 82 -10.55 15.29 -18.74
CA GLU A 82 -10.20 15.73 -20.10
C GLU A 82 -9.36 14.71 -20.89
N LYS A 83 -8.75 13.73 -20.20
CA LYS A 83 -7.94 12.65 -20.79
C LYS A 83 -8.73 11.35 -20.97
N GLY A 84 -10.03 11.35 -20.66
CA GLY A 84 -10.91 10.19 -20.78
C GLY A 84 -10.78 9.17 -19.64
N GLN A 85 -10.10 9.52 -18.54
CA GLN A 85 -9.96 8.66 -17.36
C GLN A 85 -11.15 8.87 -16.43
N THR A 86 -11.68 7.76 -15.88
CA THR A 86 -12.79 7.81 -14.91
C THR A 86 -12.34 8.51 -13.63
N LEU A 87 -13.11 9.49 -13.19
CA LEU A 87 -12.89 10.17 -11.91
C LEU A 87 -13.48 9.34 -10.78
N TYR A 88 -12.72 9.19 -9.70
CA TYR A 88 -13.13 8.44 -8.51
C TYR A 88 -13.32 9.37 -7.31
N ARG A 89 -14.23 9.01 -6.43
CA ARG A 89 -14.39 9.62 -5.10
C ARG A 89 -14.24 8.57 -4.00
N PRO A 90 -13.86 8.96 -2.78
CA PRO A 90 -13.92 8.06 -1.63
C PRO A 90 -15.34 7.53 -1.43
N MET A 91 -15.45 6.28 -0.98
CA MET A 91 -16.74 5.72 -0.54
C MET A 91 -17.26 6.49 0.68
N THR A 92 -18.56 6.67 0.73
CA THR A 92 -19.22 7.20 1.92
C THR A 92 -19.27 6.14 3.02
N GLU A 93 -19.55 6.56 4.25
CA GLU A 93 -19.72 5.63 5.38
C GLU A 93 -20.84 4.61 5.12
N GLU A 94 -21.94 5.05 4.49
CA GLU A 94 -23.06 4.18 4.12
C GLU A 94 -22.64 3.13 3.07
N GLU A 95 -21.93 3.56 2.04
CA GLU A 95 -21.39 2.65 1.01
C GLU A 95 -20.38 1.67 1.60
N MET A 96 -19.57 2.13 2.55
CA MET A 96 -18.63 1.27 3.25
C MET A 96 -19.37 0.24 4.11
N GLN A 97 -20.41 0.64 4.84
CA GLN A 97 -21.23 -0.26 5.66
C GLN A 97 -22.02 -1.29 4.83
N ALA A 98 -22.32 -0.97 3.58
CA ALA A 98 -22.98 -1.90 2.67
C ALA A 98 -22.07 -3.05 2.16
N LEU A 99 -20.75 -2.95 2.37
CA LEU A 99 -19.81 -4.02 2.03
C LEU A 99 -19.95 -5.20 3.01
N PRO A 100 -19.62 -6.42 2.59
CA PRO A 100 -19.54 -7.57 3.50
C PRO A 100 -18.64 -7.30 4.71
N GLU A 101 -18.99 -7.78 5.89
CA GLU A 101 -18.21 -7.59 7.13
C GLU A 101 -16.77 -8.10 7.04
N ASP A 102 -16.49 -9.06 6.16
CA ASP A 102 -15.18 -9.63 5.90
C ASP A 102 -14.42 -8.90 4.77
N ASP A 103 -14.97 -7.81 4.24
CA ASP A 103 -14.28 -7.01 3.23
C ASP A 103 -13.07 -6.31 3.84
N TRP A 104 -11.93 -6.43 3.17
CA TRP A 104 -10.66 -5.90 3.64
C TRP A 104 -10.63 -4.38 3.74
N ARG A 105 -11.51 -3.68 3.05
CA ARG A 105 -11.66 -2.22 3.10
C ARG A 105 -12.16 -1.69 4.45
N HIS A 106 -12.89 -2.51 5.21
CA HIS A 106 -13.32 -2.16 6.59
C HIS A 106 -12.15 -2.07 7.58
N TYR A 107 -10.97 -2.59 7.25
CA TYR A 107 -9.83 -2.73 8.16
C TYR A 107 -8.61 -1.93 7.67
N PRO A 108 -8.72 -0.60 7.52
CA PRO A 108 -7.63 0.22 6.96
C PRO A 108 -6.38 0.23 7.86
N ASP A 109 -6.53 0.00 9.17
CA ASP A 109 -5.42 -0.02 10.13
C ASP A 109 -4.61 -1.32 10.11
N SER A 110 -5.16 -2.36 9.52
CA SER A 110 -4.47 -3.64 9.35
C SER A 110 -3.69 -3.64 8.04
N THR A 111 -2.38 -3.80 8.12
CA THR A 111 -1.51 -3.89 6.95
C THR A 111 -1.83 -5.14 6.14
N GLU A 112 -1.97 -4.99 4.84
CA GLU A 112 -2.06 -6.07 3.88
C GLU A 112 -0.64 -6.53 3.52
N TRP A 113 -0.35 -7.79 3.75
CA TRP A 113 0.93 -8.44 3.43
C TRP A 113 0.78 -9.29 2.19
N GLY A 114 1.75 -9.26 1.29
CA GLY A 114 1.63 -10.06 0.09
C GLY A 114 2.93 -10.37 -0.62
N ILE A 115 2.80 -11.31 -1.55
CA ILE A 115 3.83 -11.69 -2.52
C ILE A 115 3.24 -11.49 -3.91
N GLY A 116 3.86 -10.58 -4.66
CA GLY A 116 3.54 -10.37 -6.06
C GLY A 116 4.18 -11.43 -6.96
N TRP A 117 4.02 -11.28 -8.25
CA TRP A 117 4.55 -12.22 -9.25
C TRP A 117 5.65 -11.63 -10.13
N VAL A 118 5.93 -10.32 -10.02
CA VAL A 118 7.00 -9.65 -10.76
C VAL A 118 8.22 -9.46 -9.86
N PRO A 119 9.31 -10.26 -10.02
CA PRO A 119 10.41 -10.32 -9.07
C PRO A 119 11.45 -9.19 -9.24
N PHE A 120 11.01 -7.98 -9.62
CA PHE A 120 11.90 -6.83 -9.86
C PHE A 120 11.66 -5.70 -8.85
N GLY A 121 11.38 -6.03 -7.61
CA GLY A 121 11.17 -5.02 -6.57
C GLY A 121 10.11 -5.45 -5.57
N GLY A 122 9.74 -4.56 -4.71
CA GLY A 122 8.66 -4.66 -3.74
C GLY A 122 8.20 -3.27 -3.38
N TYR A 123 7.24 -3.13 -2.49
CA TYR A 123 6.81 -1.83 -2.03
C TYR A 123 6.18 -1.87 -0.64
N CYS A 124 6.31 -0.74 0.04
CA CYS A 124 5.68 -0.47 1.32
C CYS A 124 4.77 0.77 1.15
N ALA A 125 3.45 0.55 0.98
CA ALA A 125 2.51 1.64 0.82
C ALA A 125 2.21 2.31 2.16
N ILE A 126 2.73 3.51 2.35
CA ILE A 126 2.60 4.30 3.57
C ILE A 126 1.49 5.35 3.38
N ALA A 127 0.57 5.45 4.33
CA ALA A 127 -0.54 6.40 4.26
C ALA A 127 -0.04 7.85 4.18
N GLY A 128 -0.57 8.62 3.23
CA GLY A 128 -0.19 10.01 3.01
C GLY A 128 1.17 10.22 2.34
N MET A 129 1.79 9.17 1.82
CA MET A 129 2.99 9.24 0.99
C MET A 129 2.61 9.05 -0.47
N VAL A 130 3.20 9.86 -1.34
CA VAL A 130 3.12 9.67 -2.80
C VAL A 130 4.22 8.70 -3.18
N ASP A 131 3.85 7.60 -3.78
CA ASP A 131 4.75 6.56 -4.24
C ASP A 131 4.32 6.04 -5.63
N GLU A 132 4.91 4.95 -6.06
CA GLU A 132 4.61 4.33 -7.35
C GLU A 132 3.16 3.81 -7.47
N THR A 133 2.45 3.69 -6.33
CA THR A 133 1.08 3.17 -6.26
C THR A 133 0.01 4.25 -6.11
N LYS A 134 0.41 5.48 -5.72
CA LYS A 134 -0.50 6.60 -5.45
C LYS A 134 0.06 7.90 -5.99
N SER A 135 -0.79 8.67 -6.67
CA SER A 135 -0.46 10.04 -7.08
C SER A 135 -0.85 11.07 -6.02
N ALA A 136 -0.31 12.28 -6.16
CA ALA A 136 -0.66 13.37 -5.24
C ALA A 136 -2.14 13.76 -5.28
N THR A 137 -2.81 13.49 -6.40
CA THR A 137 -4.25 13.77 -6.61
C THR A 137 -5.16 12.78 -5.86
N ASP A 138 -4.63 11.62 -5.46
CA ASP A 138 -5.40 10.58 -4.76
C ASP A 138 -5.44 10.79 -3.25
N LEU A 139 -4.73 11.82 -2.76
CA LEU A 139 -4.66 12.12 -1.33
C LEU A 139 -5.74 13.12 -0.92
N PRO A 140 -6.42 12.91 0.24
CA PRO A 140 -7.34 13.89 0.80
C PRO A 140 -6.66 15.25 0.99
N SER A 141 -7.42 16.35 0.89
CA SER A 141 -6.89 17.71 1.02
C SER A 141 -6.28 17.97 2.40
N GLU A 142 -6.88 17.42 3.46
CA GLU A 142 -6.40 17.57 4.84
C GLU A 142 -5.63 16.33 5.32
N PRO A 143 -4.38 16.51 5.82
CA PRO A 143 -3.58 15.41 6.36
C PRO A 143 -4.21 14.83 7.63
N GLN A 144 -4.37 13.51 7.67
CA GLN A 144 -4.84 12.83 8.87
C GLN A 144 -3.68 12.53 9.84
N PRO A 145 -3.91 12.45 11.16
CA PRO A 145 -2.87 12.26 12.17
C PRO A 145 -1.99 11.00 11.98
N TRP A 146 -2.52 9.98 11.32
CA TRP A 146 -1.83 8.72 10.99
C TRP A 146 -1.12 8.73 9.64
N GLU A 147 -1.15 9.86 8.92
CA GLU A 147 -0.48 9.99 7.63
C GLU A 147 0.96 10.49 7.75
N PHE A 148 1.78 10.08 6.80
CA PHE A 148 3.15 10.57 6.66
C PHE A 148 3.24 12.11 6.60
N ARG A 149 2.32 12.75 5.88
CA ARG A 149 2.27 14.22 5.71
C ARG A 149 2.08 14.97 7.03
N ALA A 150 1.36 14.37 7.98
CA ALA A 150 1.07 14.98 9.28
C ALA A 150 2.25 14.92 10.25
N LYS A 151 3.32 14.17 9.92
CA LYS A 151 4.47 14.02 10.83
C LYS A 151 5.49 15.14 10.64
N PRO A 152 6.20 15.50 11.72
CA PRO A 152 7.28 16.50 11.65
C PRO A 152 8.39 16.05 10.70
N ALA A 153 9.13 17.01 10.13
CA ALA A 153 10.10 16.76 9.07
C ALA A 153 11.16 15.68 9.43
N TRP A 154 11.64 15.66 10.67
CA TRP A 154 12.65 14.68 11.11
C TRP A 154 12.11 13.24 11.12
N GLN A 155 10.83 13.03 11.49
CA GLN A 155 10.20 11.70 11.43
C GLN A 155 10.03 11.26 9.98
N ARG A 156 9.59 12.16 9.12
CA ARG A 156 9.47 11.89 7.68
C ARG A 156 10.84 11.53 7.08
N LEU A 157 11.89 12.26 7.46
CA LEU A 157 13.25 11.95 7.02
C LEU A 157 13.67 10.55 7.45
N LEU A 158 13.46 10.17 8.71
CA LEU A 158 13.82 8.84 9.20
C LEU A 158 13.02 7.72 8.52
N ILE A 159 11.74 7.95 8.21
CA ILE A 159 10.95 6.99 7.41
C ILE A 159 11.57 6.84 6.02
N MET A 160 11.91 7.96 5.34
CA MET A 160 12.44 7.92 3.98
C MET A 160 13.84 7.27 3.89
N VAL A 161 14.72 7.52 4.86
CA VAL A 161 16.06 6.93 4.86
C VAL A 161 16.12 5.55 5.52
N GLY A 162 15.02 5.12 6.13
CA GLY A 162 14.93 3.89 6.91
C GLY A 162 15.35 2.64 6.14
N GLY A 163 14.96 2.54 4.88
CA GLY A 163 15.35 1.44 4.01
C GLY A 163 16.87 1.36 3.82
N VAL A 164 17.49 2.48 3.48
CA VAL A 164 18.95 2.55 3.29
C VAL A 164 19.69 2.27 4.59
N MET A 165 19.20 2.80 5.73
CA MET A 165 19.80 2.56 7.04
C MET A 165 19.82 1.07 7.38
N VAL A 166 18.70 0.37 7.18
CA VAL A 166 18.61 -1.06 7.49
C VAL A 166 19.46 -1.89 6.54
N ASN A 167 19.52 -1.55 5.25
CA ASN A 167 20.42 -2.18 4.30
C ASN A 167 21.89 -2.01 4.71
N PHE A 168 22.26 -0.80 5.16
CA PHE A 168 23.62 -0.54 5.64
C PHE A 168 23.97 -1.40 6.86
N ILE A 169 23.06 -1.50 7.84
CA ILE A 169 23.23 -2.34 9.03
C ILE A 169 23.34 -3.83 8.63
N ALA A 170 22.54 -4.27 7.67
CA ALA A 170 22.56 -5.66 7.21
C ALA A 170 23.84 -6.04 6.43
N ALA A 171 24.58 -5.04 5.94
CA ALA A 171 25.83 -5.23 5.22
C ALA A 171 27.09 -5.27 6.13
N LEU A 172 26.97 -4.94 7.43
CA LEU A 172 28.02 -4.96 8.43
C LEU A 172 28.15 -6.33 9.10
#